data_370277d8f03ff7465feccd338733dc0b
#
_entry.id   370277d8f03ff7465feccd338733dc0b
#
_cell.length_a   1.000
_cell.length_b   1.000
_cell.length_c   1.000
_cell.angle_alpha   90.00
_cell.angle_beta   90.00
_cell.angle_gamma   90.00
#
_symmetry.space_group_name_H-M   'P 1'
#
loop_
_entity.id
_entity.type
_entity.pdbx_description
1 polymer ?
#
loop_
_entity_poly.entity_id
_entity_poly.type
_entity_poly.pdbx_seq_one_letter_code
_entity_poly.pdbx_strand_id
1 'polypeptide(L)'
;YSWASMPNDEFEQWVRKDEQRDQRYAARRPVSPEMTGAEDLEGHGRWSQHPEYGSVWYPTAVAVGWAPYRFGRWAWVRPWGWTWVDDAPWGFAPFHYGRWVHWGGRWAWAPGTYVRRPVYAPAMVGWIGGGGLSLSLQIGGGRGGPPVGWVPLAPREVYYPQYRHSN
;
A
#
# COMPACT_ATOMS: atom_id res chain seq x y z
N TYR A 1 -13.33 40.89 14.76
CA TYR A 1 -13.83 39.71 14.03
C TYR A 1 -13.80 38.54 15.00
N SER A 2 -14.99 38.17 15.49
CA SER A 2 -15.20 37.07 16.43
C SER A 2 -15.11 35.74 15.65
N TRP A 3 -14.17 34.89 16.02
CA TRP A 3 -14.19 33.49 15.65
C TRP A 3 -15.30 32.82 16.47
N ALA A 4 -16.45 32.60 15.86
CA ALA A 4 -17.48 31.76 16.44
C ALA A 4 -16.90 30.33 16.50
N SER A 5 -16.53 29.88 17.69
CA SER A 5 -16.27 28.45 17.94
C SER A 5 -17.55 27.70 17.62
N MET A 6 -17.51 26.80 16.66
CA MET A 6 -18.60 25.86 16.46
C MET A 6 -18.89 25.14 17.78
N PRO A 7 -20.16 24.99 18.16
CA PRO A 7 -20.50 24.20 19.33
C PRO A 7 -19.89 22.82 19.22
N ASN A 8 -19.29 22.33 20.28
CA ASN A 8 -18.58 21.03 20.34
C ASN A 8 -19.47 19.88 19.81
N ASP A 9 -20.78 19.99 20.01
CA ASP A 9 -21.78 19.01 19.57
C ASP A 9 -21.93 18.91 18.04
N GLU A 10 -21.82 20.01 17.30
CA GLU A 10 -21.93 19.95 15.83
C GLU A 10 -20.70 19.35 15.17
N PHE A 11 -19.52 19.64 15.73
CA PHE A 11 -18.27 19.03 15.27
C PHE A 11 -18.25 17.54 15.56
N GLU A 12 -18.64 17.11 16.76
CA GLU A 12 -18.73 15.70 17.12
C GLU A 12 -19.78 14.95 16.26
N GLN A 13 -20.92 15.57 15.98
CA GLN A 13 -21.93 14.99 15.10
C GLN A 13 -21.43 14.87 13.66
N TRP A 14 -20.68 15.85 13.18
CA TRP A 14 -20.07 15.80 11.85
C TRP A 14 -19.02 14.67 11.78
N VAL A 15 -18.13 14.55 12.76
CA VAL A 15 -17.14 13.47 12.84
C VAL A 15 -17.83 12.10 12.84
N ARG A 16 -18.85 11.89 13.67
CA ARG A 16 -19.58 10.62 13.72
C ARG A 16 -20.29 10.28 12.41
N LYS A 17 -20.85 11.28 11.71
CA LYS A 17 -21.46 11.07 10.39
C LYS A 17 -20.43 10.71 9.34
N ASP A 18 -19.26 11.34 9.38
CA ASP A 18 -18.16 11.04 8.47
C ASP A 18 -17.61 9.64 8.69
N GLU A 19 -17.37 9.25 9.95
CA GLU A 19 -16.97 7.89 10.34
C GLU A 19 -17.99 6.82 9.93
N GLN A 20 -19.30 7.09 10.13
CA GLN A 20 -20.36 6.16 9.71
C GLN A 20 -20.43 6.02 8.19
N ARG A 21 -20.20 7.11 7.46
CA ARG A 21 -20.14 7.09 6.01
C ARG A 21 -18.96 6.23 5.54
N ASP A 22 -17.78 6.44 6.10
CA ASP A 22 -16.59 5.71 5.76
C ASP A 22 -16.71 4.22 6.11
N GLN A 23 -17.33 3.87 7.24
CA GLN A 23 -17.64 2.49 7.59
C GLN A 23 -18.63 1.83 6.61
N ARG A 24 -19.62 2.56 6.10
CA ARG A 24 -20.54 2.06 5.06
C ARG A 24 -19.85 1.84 3.72
N TYR A 25 -18.91 2.73 3.34
CA TYR A 25 -18.08 2.56 2.15
C TYR A 25 -17.12 1.37 2.30
N ALA A 26 -16.45 1.25 3.43
CA ALA A 26 -15.57 0.12 3.74
C ALA A 26 -16.30 -1.24 3.72
N ALA A 27 -17.56 -1.29 4.16
CA ALA A 27 -18.38 -2.51 4.12
C ALA A 27 -18.76 -2.93 2.68
N ARG A 28 -18.83 -1.99 1.75
CA ARG A 28 -19.18 -2.23 0.34
C ARG A 28 -17.97 -2.36 -0.58
N ARG A 29 -16.89 -1.64 -0.27
CA ARG A 29 -15.63 -1.63 -1.02
C ARG A 29 -14.48 -1.59 -0.03
N PRO A 30 -13.66 -2.64 0.03
CA PRO A 30 -12.53 -2.71 0.98
C PRO A 30 -11.45 -1.64 0.75
N VAL A 31 -11.49 -0.96 -0.39
CA VAL A 31 -10.55 0.10 -0.76
C VAL A 31 -11.26 1.37 -1.19
N SER A 32 -10.60 2.50 -1.01
CA SER A 32 -11.11 3.80 -1.43
C SER A 32 -11.20 3.90 -2.95
N PRO A 33 -12.26 4.52 -3.50
CA PRO A 33 -12.31 4.87 -4.91
C PRO A 33 -11.27 5.94 -5.30
N GLU A 34 -10.67 6.64 -4.32
CA GLU A 34 -9.58 7.59 -4.55
C GLU A 34 -8.19 6.88 -4.62
N MET A 35 -8.13 5.57 -4.40
CA MET A 35 -6.92 4.77 -4.58
C MET A 35 -6.70 4.50 -6.06
N THR A 36 -5.65 5.04 -6.62
CA THR A 36 -5.29 4.82 -8.04
C THR A 36 -5.08 3.34 -8.32
N GLY A 37 -5.70 2.81 -9.37
CA GLY A 37 -5.60 1.41 -9.78
C GLY A 37 -6.48 0.44 -8.96
N ALA A 38 -7.36 0.96 -8.09
CA ALA A 38 -8.30 0.12 -7.36
C ALA A 38 -9.34 -0.52 -8.27
N GLU A 39 -9.71 0.15 -9.35
CA GLU A 39 -10.62 -0.33 -10.40
C GLU A 39 -10.07 -1.54 -11.15
N ASP A 40 -8.74 -1.63 -11.30
CA ASP A 40 -8.06 -2.71 -12.01
C ASP A 40 -8.10 -4.04 -11.25
N LEU A 41 -8.49 -4.03 -9.99
CA LEU A 41 -8.64 -5.25 -9.18
C LEU A 41 -9.87 -6.08 -9.58
N GLU A 42 -10.89 -5.42 -10.15
CA GLU A 42 -12.10 -6.10 -10.60
C GLU A 42 -11.78 -7.10 -11.72
N GLY A 43 -12.27 -8.33 -11.59
CA GLY A 43 -12.05 -9.38 -12.58
C GLY A 43 -10.68 -10.06 -12.51
N HIS A 44 -9.71 -9.54 -11.76
CA HIS A 44 -8.36 -10.11 -11.67
C HIS A 44 -8.08 -10.83 -10.34
N GLY A 45 -9.01 -10.78 -9.39
CA GLY A 45 -8.83 -11.41 -8.09
C GLY A 45 -10.14 -11.54 -7.32
N ARG A 46 -10.02 -12.02 -6.07
CA ARG A 46 -11.14 -12.22 -5.17
C ARG A 46 -10.85 -11.64 -3.79
N TRP A 47 -11.81 -10.94 -3.26
CA TRP A 47 -11.80 -10.49 -1.88
C TRP A 47 -12.16 -11.61 -0.92
N SER A 48 -11.50 -11.65 0.22
CA SER A 48 -11.76 -12.56 1.33
C SER A 48 -11.55 -11.85 2.66
N GLN A 49 -12.10 -12.42 3.74
CA GLN A 49 -11.86 -11.91 5.09
C GLN A 49 -10.74 -12.70 5.75
N HIS A 50 -9.74 -11.97 6.25
CA HIS A 50 -8.66 -12.53 7.05
C HIS A 50 -8.89 -12.19 8.52
N PRO A 51 -8.71 -13.14 9.47
CA PRO A 51 -9.01 -12.90 10.89
C PRO A 51 -8.17 -11.78 11.51
N GLU A 52 -6.95 -11.55 11.01
CA GLU A 52 -6.02 -10.57 11.56
C GLU A 52 -5.97 -9.27 10.74
N TYR A 53 -6.10 -9.35 9.41
CA TYR A 53 -5.87 -8.21 8.51
C TYR A 53 -7.14 -7.66 7.88
N GLY A 54 -8.30 -8.20 8.22
CA GLY A 54 -9.59 -7.79 7.66
C GLY A 54 -9.74 -8.20 6.19
N SER A 55 -10.18 -7.29 5.33
CA SER A 55 -10.34 -7.59 3.91
C SER A 55 -8.99 -7.74 3.22
N VAL A 56 -8.79 -8.88 2.55
CA VAL A 56 -7.61 -9.17 1.73
C VAL A 56 -8.02 -9.59 0.32
N TRP A 57 -7.18 -9.29 -0.64
CA TRP A 57 -7.43 -9.60 -2.05
C TRP A 57 -6.44 -10.63 -2.57
N TYR A 58 -6.94 -11.67 -3.21
CA TYR A 58 -6.14 -12.74 -3.82
C TYR A 58 -6.17 -12.61 -5.34
N PRO A 59 -5.02 -12.45 -6.01
CA PRO A 59 -4.98 -12.54 -7.47
C PRO A 59 -5.34 -13.94 -7.95
N THR A 60 -6.12 -14.05 -9.02
CA THR A 60 -6.60 -15.35 -9.53
C THR A 60 -5.78 -15.89 -10.70
N ALA A 61 -5.22 -15.04 -11.53
CA ALA A 61 -4.48 -15.43 -12.73
C ALA A 61 -2.97 -15.23 -12.56
N VAL A 62 -2.38 -15.95 -11.59
CA VAL A 62 -0.94 -15.92 -11.33
C VAL A 62 -0.33 -17.31 -11.47
N ALA A 63 0.94 -17.38 -11.90
CA ALA A 63 1.66 -18.63 -12.06
C ALA A 63 1.88 -19.36 -10.72
N VAL A 64 2.10 -20.67 -10.78
CA VAL A 64 2.52 -21.44 -9.62
C VAL A 64 3.85 -20.91 -9.11
N GLY A 65 3.93 -20.67 -7.78
CA GLY A 65 5.11 -20.08 -7.16
C GLY A 65 5.26 -18.57 -7.39
N TRP A 66 4.22 -17.90 -7.86
CA TRP A 66 4.20 -16.45 -7.96
C TRP A 66 4.36 -15.79 -6.58
N ALA A 67 5.12 -14.71 -6.56
CA ALA A 67 5.29 -13.85 -5.40
C ALA A 67 5.29 -12.38 -5.83
N PRO A 68 4.85 -11.45 -4.96
CA PRO A 68 4.85 -10.04 -5.27
C PRO A 68 6.27 -9.50 -5.47
N TYR A 69 6.40 -8.44 -6.27
CA TYR A 69 7.67 -7.79 -6.62
C TYR A 69 8.66 -8.69 -7.34
N ARG A 70 8.19 -9.66 -8.12
CA ARG A 70 9.03 -10.63 -8.81
C ARG A 70 8.99 -10.49 -10.34
N PHE A 71 7.86 -10.05 -10.87
CA PHE A 71 7.60 -9.92 -12.30
C PHE A 71 7.28 -8.47 -12.62
N GLY A 72 8.29 -7.73 -13.04
CA GLY A 72 8.22 -6.31 -13.30
C GLY A 72 9.60 -5.69 -13.38
N ARG A 73 9.69 -4.39 -13.24
CA ARG A 73 10.96 -3.66 -13.34
C ARG A 73 11.02 -2.49 -12.36
N TRP A 74 12.23 -2.10 -12.02
CA TRP A 74 12.49 -0.85 -11.31
C TRP A 74 12.68 0.28 -12.29
N ALA A 75 12.01 1.41 -12.04
CA ALA A 75 12.15 2.65 -12.78
C ALA A 75 12.48 3.80 -11.82
N TRP A 76 13.36 4.70 -12.25
CA TRP A 76 13.63 5.91 -11.49
C TRP A 76 12.62 7.00 -11.85
N VAL A 77 11.75 7.35 -10.91
CA VAL A 77 10.67 8.32 -11.09
C VAL A 77 10.84 9.47 -10.11
N ARG A 78 11.05 10.69 -10.61
CA ARG A 78 11.10 11.89 -9.74
C ARG A 78 9.70 12.29 -9.30
N PRO A 79 9.50 12.74 -8.08
CA PRO A 79 10.46 12.87 -6.96
C PRO A 79 10.63 11.59 -6.12
N TRP A 80 9.94 10.50 -6.46
CA TRP A 80 9.77 9.30 -5.65
C TRP A 80 11.02 8.40 -5.57
N GLY A 81 11.91 8.46 -6.56
CA GLY A 81 13.06 7.58 -6.66
C GLY A 81 12.74 6.24 -7.31
N TRP A 82 13.37 5.16 -6.84
CA TRP A 82 13.14 3.83 -7.37
C TRP A 82 11.71 3.38 -7.12
N THR A 83 10.99 3.18 -8.20
CA THR A 83 9.57 2.86 -8.25
C THR A 83 9.39 1.51 -8.92
N TRP A 84 8.61 0.63 -8.30
CA TRP A 84 8.27 -0.65 -8.91
C TRP A 84 7.19 -0.45 -9.98
N VAL A 85 7.39 -1.08 -11.13
CA VAL A 85 6.42 -1.17 -12.20
C VAL A 85 6.15 -2.64 -12.45
N ASP A 86 5.01 -3.12 -11.98
CA ASP A 86 4.63 -4.52 -12.14
C ASP A 86 4.11 -4.80 -13.56
N ASP A 87 4.32 -6.03 -14.06
CA ASP A 87 3.87 -6.43 -15.39
C ASP A 87 2.38 -6.84 -15.41
N ALA A 88 1.77 -7.07 -14.24
CA ALA A 88 0.36 -7.42 -14.15
C ALA A 88 -0.54 -6.21 -14.44
N PRO A 89 -1.66 -6.36 -15.18
CA PRO A 89 -2.58 -5.28 -15.50
C PRO A 89 -3.24 -4.66 -14.26
N TRP A 90 -3.35 -5.41 -13.17
CA TRP A 90 -3.87 -4.97 -11.87
C TRP A 90 -2.77 -4.49 -10.92
N GLY A 91 -1.52 -4.40 -11.38
CA GLY A 91 -0.33 -4.25 -10.53
C GLY A 91 -0.13 -2.86 -9.95
N PHE A 92 -0.99 -1.85 -10.19
CA PHE A 92 -0.74 -0.54 -9.61
C PHE A 92 -1.07 -0.51 -8.11
N ALA A 93 -2.33 -0.67 -7.74
CA ALA A 93 -2.76 -0.52 -6.34
C ALA A 93 -2.04 -1.47 -5.36
N PRO A 94 -1.92 -2.79 -5.62
CA PRO A 94 -1.30 -3.72 -4.67
C PRO A 94 0.20 -3.53 -4.45
N PHE A 95 0.89 -2.83 -5.35
CA PHE A 95 2.32 -2.58 -5.24
C PHE A 95 2.68 -1.20 -4.71
N HIS A 96 1.70 -0.29 -4.65
CA HIS A 96 1.91 1.08 -4.19
C HIS A 96 1.15 1.44 -2.92
N TYR A 97 0.25 0.56 -2.47
CA TYR A 97 -0.53 0.72 -1.25
C TYR A 97 -0.60 -0.60 -0.48
N GLY A 98 -0.90 -0.52 0.82
CA GLY A 98 -1.11 -1.71 1.64
C GLY A 98 0.14 -2.58 1.83
N ARG A 99 -0.09 -3.86 2.04
CA ARG A 99 0.97 -4.85 2.31
C ARG A 99 0.61 -6.21 1.71
N TRP A 100 1.62 -6.99 1.40
CA TRP A 100 1.45 -8.38 1.00
C TRP A 100 1.61 -9.33 2.19
N VAL A 101 0.72 -10.32 2.29
CA VAL A 101 0.78 -11.40 3.29
C VAL A 101 0.79 -12.74 2.59
N HIS A 102 1.61 -13.66 3.10
CA HIS A 102 1.59 -15.05 2.66
C HIS A 102 0.73 -15.87 3.64
N TRP A 103 -0.41 -16.35 3.18
CA TRP A 103 -1.37 -17.08 3.99
C TRP A 103 -1.91 -18.31 3.24
N GLY A 104 -1.92 -19.47 3.91
CA GLY A 104 -2.43 -20.71 3.32
C GLY A 104 -1.72 -21.11 2.02
N GLY A 105 -0.41 -20.87 1.93
CA GLY A 105 0.37 -21.17 0.72
C GLY A 105 0.18 -20.20 -0.44
N ARG A 106 -0.52 -19.08 -0.22
CA ARG A 106 -0.83 -18.08 -1.27
C ARG A 106 -0.52 -16.67 -0.80
N TRP A 107 -0.20 -15.80 -1.74
CA TRP A 107 -0.05 -14.38 -1.49
C TRP A 107 -1.40 -13.67 -1.58
N ALA A 108 -1.67 -12.83 -0.59
CA ALA A 108 -2.83 -11.95 -0.54
C ALA A 108 -2.39 -10.52 -0.28
N TRP A 109 -3.05 -9.58 -0.90
CA TRP A 109 -2.85 -8.17 -0.65
C TRP A 109 -3.81 -7.67 0.44
N ALA A 110 -3.26 -7.07 1.49
CA ALA A 110 -4.00 -6.42 2.57
C ALA A 110 -3.91 -4.91 2.41
N PRO A 111 -4.98 -4.22 2.00
CA PRO A 111 -4.97 -2.75 1.87
C PRO A 111 -4.83 -2.04 3.23
N GLY A 112 -5.13 -2.74 4.32
CA GLY A 112 -5.14 -2.19 5.66
C GLY A 112 -6.50 -1.57 6.02
N THR A 113 -6.51 -0.72 7.05
CA THR A 113 -7.70 0.02 7.45
C THR A 113 -8.13 0.96 6.32
N TYR A 114 -9.44 1.02 6.07
CA TYR A 114 -9.98 1.92 5.06
C TYR A 114 -9.60 3.37 5.38
N VAL A 115 -9.00 4.05 4.42
CA VAL A 115 -8.72 5.48 4.44
C VAL A 115 -9.20 6.08 3.12
N ARG A 116 -9.88 7.21 3.18
CA ARG A 116 -10.42 7.87 2.00
C ARG A 116 -9.33 8.28 1.00
N ARG A 117 -8.22 8.79 1.51
CA ARG A 117 -7.05 9.22 0.70
C ARG A 117 -5.82 8.42 1.11
N PRO A 118 -5.63 7.24 0.53
CA PRO A 118 -4.48 6.42 0.84
C PRO A 118 -3.18 7.09 0.34
N VAL A 119 -2.13 6.93 1.13
CA VAL A 119 -0.82 7.50 0.79
C VAL A 119 -0.09 6.56 -0.17
N TYR A 120 0.29 7.10 -1.31
CA TYR A 120 1.10 6.41 -2.31
C TYR A 120 2.53 6.16 -1.82
N ALA A 121 3.07 5.00 -2.16
CA ALA A 121 4.48 4.69 -2.03
C ALA A 121 5.05 4.12 -3.35
N PRO A 122 6.30 4.46 -3.73
CA PRO A 122 6.91 3.97 -4.96
C PRO A 122 7.11 2.45 -4.97
N ALA A 123 7.28 1.85 -3.79
CA ALA A 123 7.24 0.42 -3.55
C ALA A 123 7.14 0.15 -2.04
N MET A 124 6.43 -0.91 -1.66
CA MET A 124 6.31 -1.35 -0.27
C MET A 124 7.27 -2.50 0.02
N VAL A 125 8.57 -2.22 -0.11
CA VAL A 125 9.65 -3.22 0.05
C VAL A 125 10.70 -2.78 1.07
N GLY A 126 11.30 -3.75 1.73
CA GLY A 126 12.58 -3.62 2.42
C GLY A 126 13.71 -3.98 1.48
N TRP A 127 14.78 -3.20 1.46
CA TRP A 127 15.95 -3.44 0.62
C TRP A 127 16.97 -4.32 1.32
N ILE A 128 17.61 -5.22 0.55
CA ILE A 128 18.66 -6.11 1.03
C ILE A 128 19.93 -5.84 0.23
N GLY A 129 21.05 -5.66 0.92
CA GLY A 129 22.37 -5.66 0.30
C GLY A 129 23.15 -4.37 0.38
N GLY A 130 24.48 -4.52 0.40
CA GLY A 130 25.49 -3.49 0.55
C GLY A 130 26.39 -3.73 1.77
N GLY A 131 27.10 -4.88 1.81
CA GLY A 131 28.16 -5.12 2.81
C GLY A 131 27.70 -5.53 4.20
N GLY A 132 27.46 -6.83 4.37
CA GLY A 132 27.16 -7.45 5.66
C GLY A 132 25.67 -7.56 5.95
N LEU A 133 25.28 -8.63 6.63
CA LEU A 133 23.94 -8.88 7.16
C LEU A 133 23.50 -7.79 8.16
N SER A 134 23.34 -6.60 7.69
CA SER A 134 22.55 -5.58 8.35
C SER A 134 21.30 -5.41 7.54
N LEU A 135 20.17 -5.72 8.14
CA LEU A 135 18.87 -5.14 7.79
C LEU A 135 18.96 -3.62 7.99
N SER A 136 19.90 -3.00 7.30
CA SER A 136 19.89 -1.58 7.12
C SER A 136 18.85 -1.34 6.05
N LEU A 137 17.67 -0.92 6.48
CA LEU A 137 16.80 -0.05 5.72
C LEU A 137 17.68 1.11 5.22
N GLN A 138 18.45 0.86 4.16
CA GLN A 138 19.21 1.92 3.52
C GLN A 138 18.24 2.75 2.71
N ILE A 139 17.66 3.67 3.42
CA ILE A 139 17.06 4.90 2.97
C ILE A 139 18.22 5.75 2.43
N GLY A 140 18.60 5.52 1.20
CA GLY A 140 19.73 6.20 0.59
C GLY A 140 19.51 6.36 -0.90
N GLY A 141 18.90 7.48 -1.31
CA GLY A 141 18.90 7.93 -2.70
C GLY A 141 20.29 8.39 -3.13
N GLY A 142 21.20 7.45 -3.37
CA GLY A 142 22.39 7.69 -4.15
C GLY A 142 22.08 7.42 -5.64
N ARG A 143 22.79 8.10 -6.56
CA ARG A 143 22.75 7.85 -8.02
C ARG A 143 23.30 6.47 -8.43
N GLY A 144 23.36 5.52 -7.49
CA GLY A 144 23.66 4.11 -7.73
C GLY A 144 22.44 3.36 -8.24
N GLY A 145 22.64 2.20 -8.85
CA GLY A 145 21.58 1.29 -9.26
C GLY A 145 20.71 0.84 -8.06
N PRO A 146 19.59 0.15 -8.32
CA PRO A 146 18.76 -0.38 -7.25
C PRO A 146 19.60 -1.31 -6.37
N PRO A 147 19.33 -1.40 -5.06
CA PRO A 147 19.97 -2.36 -4.16
C PRO A 147 19.90 -3.78 -4.70
N VAL A 148 20.84 -4.62 -4.30
CA VAL A 148 21.05 -5.98 -4.85
C VAL A 148 19.84 -6.90 -4.64
N GLY A 149 18.97 -6.61 -3.66
CA GLY A 149 17.77 -7.40 -3.39
C GLY A 149 16.70 -6.59 -2.67
N TRP A 150 15.50 -7.14 -2.66
CA TRP A 150 14.34 -6.56 -1.97
C TRP A 150 13.39 -7.65 -1.50
N VAL A 151 12.61 -7.35 -0.47
CA VAL A 151 11.54 -8.20 0.05
C VAL A 151 10.27 -7.37 0.28
N PRO A 152 9.06 -7.92 0.04
CA PRO A 152 7.82 -7.23 0.40
C PRO A 152 7.78 -6.93 1.90
N LEU A 153 7.35 -5.72 2.27
CA LEU A 153 7.10 -5.39 3.67
C LEU A 153 5.87 -6.14 4.19
N ALA A 154 5.98 -6.72 5.39
CA ALA A 154 4.88 -7.34 6.09
C ALA A 154 3.89 -6.29 6.66
N PRO A 155 2.63 -6.66 6.99
CA PRO A 155 1.60 -5.71 7.40
C PRO A 155 1.92 -4.83 8.61
N ARG A 156 2.82 -5.28 9.50
CA ARG A 156 3.24 -4.53 10.70
C ARG A 156 4.57 -3.81 10.54
N GLU A 157 5.20 -3.91 9.37
CA GLU A 157 6.46 -3.23 9.11
C GLU A 157 6.22 -1.80 8.66
N VAL A 158 6.99 -0.87 9.23
CA VAL A 158 6.89 0.55 8.95
C VAL A 158 7.55 0.85 7.61
N TYR A 159 6.84 1.54 6.74
CA TYR A 159 7.41 2.08 5.52
C TYR A 159 8.06 3.44 5.81
N TYR A 160 9.33 3.58 5.46
CA TYR A 160 10.06 4.84 5.53
C TYR A 160 10.24 5.41 4.11
N PRO A 161 9.59 6.51 3.76
CA PRO A 161 9.74 7.11 2.45
C PRO A 161 11.16 7.60 2.20
N GLN A 162 11.69 7.34 1.01
CA GLN A 162 13.04 7.75 0.60
C GLN A 162 13.11 9.20 0.13
N TYR A 163 11.98 9.81 -0.15
CA TYR A 163 11.88 11.20 -0.58
C TYR A 163 11.76 12.12 0.65
N ARG A 164 12.54 13.19 0.64
CA ARG A 164 12.41 14.24 1.65
C ARG A 164 11.24 15.14 1.27
N HIS A 165 10.31 15.32 2.19
CA HIS A 165 9.39 16.44 2.10
C HIS A 165 10.24 17.71 2.29
N SER A 166 10.33 18.57 1.28
CA SER A 166 10.78 19.94 1.47
C SER A 166 9.67 20.65 2.25
N ASN A 167 10.02 21.13 3.44
CA ASN A 167 9.18 22.05 4.20
C ASN A 167 9.02 23.36 3.43
#